data_85271cf09ec81f24ed5a62e3d174e7e8
#
_entry.id   85271cf09ec81f24ed5a62e3d174e7e8
#
_cell.length_a   1.000
_cell.length_b   1.000
_cell.length_c   1.000
_cell.angle_alpha   90.00
_cell.angle_beta   90.00
_cell.angle_gamma   90.00
#
_symmetry.space_group_name_H-M   'P 1'
#
loop_
_entity.id
_entity.type
_entity.pdbx_description
1 polymer ?
#
loop_
_entity_poly.entity_id
_entity_poly.type
_entity_poly.pdbx_seq_one_letter_code
_entity_poly.pdbx_strand_id
1 'polypeptide(L)'
;MNAIPCLDLKAINARHREQMIAAFTRVLDSGWYVLGQEVTAFENEFAAWNGSRCCIGVANGLNALSLIFRAWLEQGIVKEGDEVIVPANTYIASILAVSAERLKLVLVEPDPATFNLDPALIEAAITLRTRVILVVHLYGQAADMTRITEVVRRRGLKVVEDCAQVHGAIHAGRKVGTWGDAAGFSFYPTKNLGALGDAGAITTDDESLAAMLRALRNYGSEKKYYNLYQGVNSRLDEVQTALLRVRLPFLDEENEARRRVTLRYLEEIHNPRVWCCRKQTRRGRMSGTCSWCVVRRGTVCWRIWR
;
A
#
# COMPACT_ATOMS: atom_id res chain seq x y z
N MET A 1 -32.49 -17.09 -5.93
CA MET A 1 -31.75 -16.34 -4.90
C MET A 1 -30.86 -15.34 -5.60
N ASN A 2 -31.00 -14.04 -5.33
CA ASN A 2 -30.07 -13.05 -5.89
C ASN A 2 -28.70 -13.28 -5.27
N ALA A 3 -27.67 -13.44 -6.11
CA ALA A 3 -26.30 -13.58 -5.65
C ALA A 3 -25.86 -12.29 -4.95
N ILE A 4 -25.33 -12.42 -3.73
CA ILE A 4 -24.74 -11.30 -3.00
C ILE A 4 -23.30 -11.15 -3.50
N PRO A 5 -22.92 -10.02 -4.16
CA PRO A 5 -21.56 -9.83 -4.63
C PRO A 5 -20.61 -9.68 -3.44
N CYS A 6 -19.40 -10.23 -3.56
CA CYS A 6 -18.34 -10.07 -2.55
C CYS A 6 -17.96 -8.58 -2.38
N LEU A 7 -17.92 -7.83 -3.47
CA LEU A 7 -17.70 -6.39 -3.50
C LEU A 7 -18.52 -5.81 -4.66
N ASP A 8 -19.43 -4.90 -4.34
CA ASP A 8 -20.25 -4.19 -5.33
C ASP A 8 -19.67 -2.81 -5.61
N LEU A 9 -18.73 -2.74 -6.55
CA LEU A 9 -18.11 -1.48 -6.96
C LEU A 9 -19.12 -0.50 -7.56
N LYS A 10 -20.18 -1.01 -8.22
CA LYS A 10 -21.23 -0.16 -8.77
C LYS A 10 -21.99 0.58 -7.66
N ALA A 11 -22.39 -0.15 -6.62
CA ALA A 11 -23.09 0.43 -5.48
C ALA A 11 -22.20 1.40 -4.69
N ILE A 12 -20.90 1.06 -4.52
CA ILE A 12 -19.93 1.92 -3.85
C ILE A 12 -19.78 3.24 -4.60
N ASN A 13 -19.55 3.20 -5.91
CA ASN A 13 -19.32 4.40 -6.71
C ASN A 13 -20.61 5.23 -6.93
N ALA A 14 -21.79 4.59 -6.89
CA ALA A 14 -23.07 5.28 -7.00
C ALA A 14 -23.29 6.33 -5.90
N ARG A 15 -22.68 6.16 -4.71
CA ARG A 15 -22.79 7.10 -3.59
C ARG A 15 -22.24 8.49 -3.93
N HIS A 16 -21.23 8.56 -4.78
CA HIS A 16 -20.53 9.80 -5.13
C HIS A 16 -20.63 10.13 -6.62
N ARG A 17 -21.60 9.52 -7.33
CA ARG A 17 -21.71 9.56 -8.79
C ARG A 17 -21.70 11.00 -9.35
N GLU A 18 -22.49 11.88 -8.79
CA GLU A 18 -22.60 13.27 -9.27
C GLU A 18 -21.29 14.04 -9.07
N GLN A 19 -20.65 13.89 -7.90
CA GLN A 19 -19.36 14.49 -7.62
C GLN A 19 -18.26 13.95 -8.53
N MET A 20 -18.28 12.63 -8.83
CA MET A 20 -17.34 12.02 -9.76
C MET A 20 -17.53 12.52 -11.19
N ILE A 21 -18.78 12.68 -11.65
CA ILE A 21 -19.06 13.27 -12.98
C ILE A 21 -18.56 14.70 -13.05
N ALA A 22 -18.81 15.51 -12.03
CA ALA A 22 -18.33 16.88 -11.96
C ALA A 22 -16.79 16.95 -11.97
N ALA A 23 -16.11 16.05 -11.23
CA ALA A 23 -14.66 15.96 -11.23
C ALA A 23 -14.10 15.54 -12.60
N PHE A 24 -14.71 14.55 -13.25
CA PHE A 24 -14.36 14.15 -14.63
C PHE A 24 -14.52 15.29 -15.62
N THR A 25 -15.67 16.00 -15.59
CA THR A 25 -15.95 17.16 -16.46
C THR A 25 -14.90 18.25 -16.26
N ARG A 26 -14.55 18.57 -15.02
CA ARG A 26 -13.51 19.55 -14.70
C ARG A 26 -12.15 19.21 -15.35
N VAL A 27 -11.74 17.94 -15.30
CA VAL A 27 -10.50 17.51 -15.97
C VAL A 27 -10.62 17.58 -17.48
N LEU A 28 -11.77 17.13 -18.05
CA LEU A 28 -12.02 17.19 -19.48
C LEU A 28 -11.93 18.62 -20.01
N ASP A 29 -12.58 19.55 -19.33
CA ASP A 29 -12.63 20.97 -19.71
C ASP A 29 -11.28 21.69 -19.53
N SER A 30 -10.41 21.18 -18.64
CA SER A 30 -9.08 21.75 -18.42
C SER A 30 -8.13 21.54 -19.61
N GLY A 31 -8.34 20.52 -20.43
CA GLY A 31 -7.42 20.10 -21.49
C GLY A 31 -6.06 19.60 -21.00
N TRP A 32 -5.88 19.41 -19.67
CA TRP A 32 -4.63 18.95 -19.06
C TRP A 32 -4.84 17.60 -18.38
N TYR A 33 -4.18 16.54 -18.88
CA TYR A 33 -4.52 15.16 -18.50
C TYR A 33 -3.41 14.40 -17.79
N VAL A 34 -2.20 14.97 -17.67
CA VAL A 34 -1.04 14.32 -17.07
C VAL A 34 -0.23 15.31 -16.25
N LEU A 35 0.10 14.97 -14.99
CA LEU A 35 0.91 15.78 -14.08
C LEU A 35 0.43 17.24 -13.94
N GLY A 36 -0.86 17.42 -13.78
CA GLY A 36 -1.49 18.73 -13.63
C GLY A 36 -1.90 19.04 -12.20
N GLN A 37 -2.98 19.83 -12.09
CA GLN A 37 -3.45 20.36 -10.81
C GLN A 37 -4.11 19.30 -9.91
N GLU A 38 -4.83 18.32 -10.49
CA GLU A 38 -5.48 17.28 -9.70
C GLU A 38 -4.43 16.37 -9.05
N VAL A 39 -3.36 16.01 -9.77
CA VAL A 39 -2.25 15.23 -9.21
C VAL A 39 -1.56 16.00 -8.09
N THR A 40 -1.24 17.26 -8.31
CA THR A 40 -0.60 18.11 -7.29
C THR A 40 -1.46 18.23 -6.03
N ALA A 41 -2.76 18.48 -6.20
CA ALA A 41 -3.69 18.60 -5.09
C ALA A 41 -3.85 17.29 -4.32
N PHE A 42 -4.02 16.17 -5.04
CA PHE A 42 -4.12 14.85 -4.42
C PHE A 42 -2.86 14.47 -3.64
N GLU A 43 -1.67 14.71 -4.20
CA GLU A 43 -0.41 14.43 -3.52
C GLU A 43 -0.35 15.16 -2.17
N ASN A 44 -0.75 16.43 -2.12
CA ASN A 44 -0.80 17.21 -0.88
C ASN A 44 -1.88 16.72 0.08
N GLU A 45 -3.09 16.46 -0.42
CA GLU A 45 -4.23 15.98 0.37
C GLU A 45 -3.97 14.59 0.96
N PHE A 46 -3.39 13.67 0.15
CA PHE A 46 -3.08 12.33 0.61
C PHE A 46 -1.92 12.29 1.60
N ALA A 47 -0.86 13.08 1.37
CA ALA A 47 0.23 13.24 2.32
C ALA A 47 -0.27 13.75 3.67
N ALA A 48 -1.09 14.81 3.67
CA ALA A 48 -1.70 15.36 4.88
C ALA A 48 -2.61 14.34 5.59
N TRP A 49 -3.47 13.63 4.82
CA TRP A 49 -4.34 12.60 5.36
C TRP A 49 -3.56 11.43 5.97
N ASN A 50 -2.49 10.96 5.31
CA ASN A 50 -1.66 9.86 5.78
C ASN A 50 -0.78 10.27 6.96
N GLY A 51 -0.36 11.54 7.04
CA GLY A 51 0.57 12.06 8.04
C GLY A 51 2.03 11.93 7.61
N SER A 52 2.29 11.88 6.30
CA SER A 52 3.63 11.92 5.69
C SER A 52 3.95 13.29 5.15
N ARG A 53 5.24 13.62 4.97
CA ARG A 53 5.67 14.90 4.43
C ARG A 53 5.44 15.01 2.93
N CYS A 54 5.70 13.94 2.19
CA CYS A 54 5.59 13.88 0.73
C CYS A 54 4.71 12.73 0.28
N CYS A 55 3.98 12.97 -0.82
CA CYS A 55 3.30 11.94 -1.60
C CYS A 55 3.66 12.13 -3.08
N ILE A 56 3.85 11.03 -3.80
CA ILE A 56 4.18 11.01 -5.22
C ILE A 56 3.23 10.05 -5.93
N GLY A 57 2.34 10.56 -6.78
CA GLY A 57 1.41 9.76 -7.57
C GLY A 57 2.12 8.99 -8.68
N VAL A 58 1.80 7.71 -8.82
CA VAL A 58 2.38 6.78 -9.81
C VAL A 58 1.30 5.93 -10.47
N ALA A 59 1.65 5.20 -11.53
CA ALA A 59 0.68 4.44 -12.32
C ALA A 59 -0.05 3.34 -11.53
N ASN A 60 0.60 2.69 -10.58
CA ASN A 60 0.01 1.61 -9.78
C ASN A 60 0.88 1.27 -8.56
N GLY A 61 0.36 0.36 -7.70
CA GLY A 61 1.07 -0.04 -6.48
C GLY A 61 2.36 -0.83 -6.71
N LEU A 62 2.46 -1.62 -7.78
CA LEU A 62 3.70 -2.32 -8.14
C LEU A 62 4.80 -1.31 -8.48
N ASN A 63 4.50 -0.35 -9.34
CA ASN A 63 5.44 0.71 -9.69
C ASN A 63 5.81 1.58 -8.48
N ALA A 64 4.90 1.77 -7.51
CA ALA A 64 5.24 2.47 -6.28
C ALA A 64 6.41 1.79 -5.55
N LEU A 65 6.34 0.48 -5.37
CA LEU A 65 7.40 -0.28 -4.71
C LEU A 65 8.69 -0.34 -5.55
N SER A 66 8.58 -0.66 -6.86
CA SER A 66 9.75 -0.73 -7.76
C SER A 66 10.51 0.59 -7.83
N LEU A 67 9.80 1.72 -7.89
CA LEU A 67 10.43 3.04 -7.94
C LEU A 67 11.17 3.40 -6.66
N ILE A 68 10.71 2.96 -5.48
CA ILE A 68 11.46 3.14 -4.23
C ILE A 68 12.80 2.40 -4.32
N PHE A 69 12.81 1.14 -4.73
CA PHE A 69 14.06 0.37 -4.88
C PHE A 69 14.95 0.97 -5.96
N ARG A 70 14.40 1.39 -7.10
CA ARG A 70 15.13 2.06 -8.16
C ARG A 70 15.80 3.35 -7.65
N ALA A 71 15.09 4.17 -6.90
CA ALA A 71 15.64 5.40 -6.32
C ALA A 71 16.81 5.10 -5.38
N TRP A 72 16.71 4.05 -4.57
CA TRP A 72 17.79 3.65 -3.67
C TRP A 72 18.97 3.02 -4.39
N LEU A 73 18.80 2.38 -5.55
CA LEU A 73 19.89 1.95 -6.43
C LEU A 73 20.64 3.18 -7.00
N GLU A 74 19.91 4.17 -7.51
CA GLU A 74 20.48 5.42 -8.02
C GLU A 74 21.22 6.22 -6.93
N GLN A 75 20.72 6.19 -5.69
CA GLN A 75 21.38 6.83 -4.54
C GLN A 75 22.56 6.00 -3.97
N GLY A 76 22.78 4.76 -4.45
CA GLY A 76 23.79 3.85 -3.91
C GLY A 76 23.51 3.31 -2.51
N ILE A 77 22.27 3.47 -2.01
CA ILE A 77 21.79 2.93 -0.72
C ILE A 77 21.71 1.40 -0.78
N VAL A 78 21.25 0.86 -1.90
CA VAL A 78 21.28 -0.57 -2.22
C VAL A 78 22.03 -0.79 -3.52
N LYS A 79 22.50 -2.02 -3.74
CA LYS A 79 23.21 -2.45 -4.95
C LYS A 79 22.55 -3.70 -5.52
N GLU A 80 22.74 -3.95 -6.82
CA GLU A 80 22.31 -5.19 -7.45
C GLU A 80 22.83 -6.41 -6.66
N GLY A 81 21.95 -7.35 -6.36
CA GLY A 81 22.25 -8.54 -5.57
C GLY A 81 22.16 -8.37 -4.05
N ASP A 82 21.93 -7.14 -3.54
CA ASP A 82 21.60 -6.95 -2.12
C ASP A 82 20.27 -7.63 -1.78
N GLU A 83 20.12 -8.00 -0.51
CA GLU A 83 18.99 -8.79 -0.05
C GLU A 83 17.89 -7.93 0.55
N VAL A 84 16.66 -8.27 0.22
CA VAL A 84 15.42 -7.70 0.76
C VAL A 84 14.64 -8.79 1.49
N ILE A 85 14.39 -8.61 2.77
CA ILE A 85 13.51 -9.48 3.55
C ILE A 85 12.07 -9.15 3.18
N VAL A 86 11.26 -10.19 2.85
CA VAL A 86 9.86 -10.07 2.41
C VAL A 86 9.04 -11.17 3.08
N PRO A 87 7.78 -10.92 3.51
CA PRO A 87 6.93 -11.99 4.03
C PRO A 87 6.60 -13.01 2.94
N ALA A 88 6.73 -14.31 3.27
CA ALA A 88 6.59 -15.43 2.32
C ALA A 88 5.18 -15.58 1.72
N ASN A 89 4.16 -15.02 2.36
CA ASN A 89 2.76 -15.10 1.97
C ASN A 89 2.21 -13.84 1.28
N THR A 90 3.09 -12.93 0.86
CA THR A 90 2.65 -11.68 0.21
C THR A 90 2.04 -11.92 -1.18
N TYR A 91 1.33 -10.90 -1.69
CA TYR A 91 0.92 -10.87 -3.09
C TYR A 91 2.14 -10.73 -4.01
N ILE A 92 2.08 -11.35 -5.18
CA ILE A 92 3.20 -11.43 -6.14
C ILE A 92 3.79 -10.05 -6.49
N ALA A 93 3.04 -8.97 -6.42
CA ALA A 93 3.51 -7.62 -6.72
C ALA A 93 4.70 -7.19 -5.84
N SER A 94 4.68 -7.50 -4.53
CA SER A 94 5.80 -7.19 -3.64
C SER A 94 7.08 -7.94 -4.04
N ILE A 95 6.93 -9.20 -4.48
CA ILE A 95 8.03 -10.04 -4.99
C ILE A 95 8.60 -9.46 -6.30
N LEU A 96 7.71 -9.12 -7.23
CA LEU A 96 8.09 -8.58 -8.54
C LEU A 96 8.78 -7.23 -8.41
N ALA A 97 8.37 -6.37 -7.47
CA ALA A 97 9.00 -5.09 -7.24
C ALA A 97 10.49 -5.23 -6.85
N VAL A 98 10.81 -6.22 -6.01
CA VAL A 98 12.19 -6.51 -5.60
C VAL A 98 12.99 -7.12 -6.75
N SER A 99 12.42 -8.14 -7.42
CA SER A 99 13.14 -8.89 -8.46
C SER A 99 13.35 -8.06 -9.74
N ALA A 100 12.42 -7.15 -10.09
CA ALA A 100 12.58 -6.26 -11.24
C ALA A 100 13.79 -5.33 -11.11
N GLU A 101 14.14 -4.97 -9.89
CA GLU A 101 15.31 -4.15 -9.57
C GLU A 101 16.58 -4.97 -9.27
N ARG A 102 16.59 -6.28 -9.65
CA ARG A 102 17.70 -7.22 -9.49
C ARG A 102 18.21 -7.39 -8.06
N LEU A 103 17.34 -7.10 -7.08
CA LEU A 103 17.57 -7.39 -5.68
C LEU A 103 17.20 -8.85 -5.37
N LYS A 104 17.77 -9.42 -4.33
CA LYS A 104 17.52 -10.79 -3.91
C LYS A 104 16.45 -10.85 -2.83
N LEU A 105 15.51 -11.76 -3.02
CA LEU A 105 14.45 -12.03 -2.04
C LEU A 105 14.96 -12.95 -0.93
N VAL A 106 14.71 -12.57 0.31
CA VAL A 106 14.83 -13.42 1.50
C VAL A 106 13.44 -13.55 2.10
N LEU A 107 12.82 -14.70 1.89
CA LEU A 107 11.45 -14.96 2.35
C LEU A 107 11.46 -15.33 3.83
N VAL A 108 10.62 -14.67 4.61
CA VAL A 108 10.43 -14.93 6.04
C VAL A 108 8.96 -15.27 6.29
N GLU A 109 8.74 -16.34 7.06
CA GLU A 109 7.39 -16.81 7.37
C GLU A 109 6.61 -15.77 8.18
N PRO A 110 5.29 -15.67 7.95
CA PRO A 110 4.42 -14.79 8.72
C PRO A 110 4.08 -15.37 10.10
N ASP A 111 3.74 -14.50 11.04
CA ASP A 111 3.07 -14.89 12.28
C ASP A 111 1.71 -15.54 11.94
N PRO A 112 1.46 -16.79 12.30
CA PRO A 112 0.23 -17.51 11.98
C PRO A 112 -1.04 -16.89 12.59
N ALA A 113 -0.89 -16.01 13.58
CA ALA A 113 -2.02 -15.33 14.21
C ALA A 113 -2.42 -14.04 13.47
N THR A 114 -1.50 -13.38 12.78
CA THR A 114 -1.72 -12.09 12.10
C THR A 114 -1.56 -12.15 10.59
N PHE A 115 -0.89 -13.19 10.07
CA PHE A 115 -0.44 -13.34 8.69
C PHE A 115 0.51 -12.23 8.20
N ASN A 116 0.95 -11.35 9.08
CA ASN A 116 1.97 -10.36 8.79
C ASN A 116 3.36 -10.91 9.12
N LEU A 117 4.40 -10.28 8.56
CA LEU A 117 5.81 -10.63 8.80
C LEU A 117 6.06 -10.83 10.31
N ASP A 118 6.59 -12.01 10.69
CA ASP A 118 6.90 -12.29 12.10
C ASP A 118 8.20 -11.58 12.50
N PRO A 119 8.15 -10.60 13.41
CA PRO A 119 9.35 -9.90 13.85
C PRO A 119 10.38 -10.80 14.56
N ALA A 120 9.94 -11.93 15.12
CA ALA A 120 10.82 -12.87 15.81
C ALA A 120 11.76 -13.62 14.85
N LEU A 121 11.35 -13.76 13.58
CA LEU A 121 12.11 -14.48 12.57
C LEU A 121 13.05 -13.59 11.74
N ILE A 122 12.89 -12.26 11.82
CA ILE A 122 13.65 -11.31 11.01
C ILE A 122 15.16 -11.41 11.31
N GLU A 123 15.53 -11.40 12.60
CA GLU A 123 16.94 -11.37 13.03
C GLU A 123 17.75 -12.55 12.44
N ALA A 124 17.15 -13.75 12.42
CA ALA A 124 17.78 -14.96 11.88
C ALA A 124 17.93 -14.95 10.34
N ALA A 125 17.14 -14.13 9.66
CA ALA A 125 17.18 -14.02 8.20
C ALA A 125 18.18 -12.95 7.71
N ILE A 126 18.72 -12.11 8.60
CA ILE A 126 19.65 -11.04 8.25
C ILE A 126 21.03 -11.62 7.94
N THR A 127 21.58 -11.25 6.80
CA THR A 127 22.96 -11.52 6.37
C THR A 127 23.74 -10.22 6.18
N LEU A 128 25.02 -10.32 5.82
CA LEU A 128 25.85 -9.15 5.48
C LEU A 128 25.38 -8.42 4.22
N ARG A 129 24.52 -9.04 3.40
CA ARG A 129 23.95 -8.45 2.19
C ARG A 129 22.56 -7.87 2.39
N THR A 130 21.92 -8.14 3.51
CA THR A 130 20.59 -7.60 3.80
C THR A 130 20.67 -6.09 3.94
N ARG A 131 19.83 -5.37 3.19
CA ARG A 131 19.75 -3.89 3.21
C ARG A 131 18.37 -3.38 3.53
N VAL A 132 17.33 -4.11 3.14
CA VAL A 132 15.95 -3.64 3.23
C VAL A 132 15.05 -4.71 3.83
N ILE A 133 14.06 -4.25 4.59
CA ILE A 133 12.90 -5.05 4.96
C ILE A 133 11.68 -4.46 4.24
N LEU A 134 11.04 -5.23 3.39
CA LEU A 134 9.75 -4.91 2.80
C LEU A 134 8.66 -5.49 3.69
N VAL A 135 8.01 -4.62 4.46
CA VAL A 135 6.89 -4.98 5.33
C VAL A 135 5.61 -4.88 4.52
N VAL A 136 4.83 -5.95 4.49
CA VAL A 136 3.50 -5.94 3.87
C VAL A 136 2.44 -5.97 4.96
N HIS A 137 1.53 -5.01 4.92
CA HIS A 137 0.40 -4.94 5.84
C HIS A 137 -0.80 -5.66 5.23
N LEU A 138 -0.97 -6.95 5.55
CA LEU A 138 -1.98 -7.77 4.92
C LEU A 138 -3.37 -7.59 5.55
N TYR A 139 -4.38 -7.71 4.72
CA TYR A 139 -5.79 -7.86 5.11
C TYR A 139 -6.35 -6.73 5.98
N GLY A 140 -5.82 -5.52 5.82
CA GLY A 140 -6.28 -4.36 6.59
C GLY A 140 -5.67 -4.27 7.98
N GLN A 141 -4.73 -5.14 8.34
CA GLN A 141 -4.06 -5.16 9.62
C GLN A 141 -2.60 -4.71 9.51
N ALA A 142 -2.21 -3.74 10.34
CA ALA A 142 -0.83 -3.31 10.44
C ALA A 142 0.07 -4.44 10.97
N ALA A 143 1.25 -4.63 10.40
CA ALA A 143 2.33 -5.42 10.98
C ALA A 143 2.82 -4.79 12.29
N ASP A 144 3.53 -5.54 13.11
CA ASP A 144 4.11 -5.02 14.36
C ASP A 144 5.33 -4.14 14.08
N MET A 145 5.04 -2.91 13.64
CA MET A 145 6.07 -1.93 13.25
C MET A 145 6.96 -1.55 14.42
N THR A 146 6.47 -1.62 15.65
CA THR A 146 7.29 -1.34 16.85
C THR A 146 8.47 -2.30 16.93
N ARG A 147 8.21 -3.62 16.86
CA ARG A 147 9.26 -4.64 16.93
C ARG A 147 10.12 -4.66 15.67
N ILE A 148 9.52 -4.45 14.48
CA ILE A 148 10.27 -4.43 13.23
C ILE A 148 11.26 -3.25 13.22
N THR A 149 10.83 -2.04 13.58
CA THR A 149 11.70 -0.86 13.58
C THR A 149 12.80 -0.93 14.64
N GLU A 150 12.61 -1.67 15.73
CA GLU A 150 13.68 -1.97 16.69
C GLU A 150 14.81 -2.79 16.05
N VAL A 151 14.48 -3.84 15.30
CA VAL A 151 15.48 -4.65 14.56
C VAL A 151 16.19 -3.78 13.52
N VAL A 152 15.43 -3.04 12.72
CA VAL A 152 15.94 -2.14 11.68
C VAL A 152 16.96 -1.15 12.23
N ARG A 153 16.64 -0.49 13.35
CA ARG A 153 17.54 0.49 13.98
C ARG A 153 18.85 -0.15 14.46
N ARG A 154 18.78 -1.35 15.05
CA ARG A 154 19.99 -2.07 15.49
C ARG A 154 20.89 -2.51 14.34
N ARG A 155 20.32 -2.81 13.19
CA ARG A 155 21.02 -3.36 12.03
C ARG A 155 21.33 -2.35 10.93
N GLY A 156 20.87 -1.10 11.06
CA GLY A 156 21.07 -0.06 10.07
C GLY A 156 20.40 -0.36 8.72
N LEU A 157 19.24 -1.04 8.73
CA LEU A 157 18.51 -1.42 7.52
C LEU A 157 17.51 -0.33 7.11
N LYS A 158 17.07 -0.38 5.86
CA LYS A 158 15.95 0.41 5.34
C LYS A 158 14.62 -0.34 5.46
N VAL A 159 13.51 0.40 5.53
CA VAL A 159 12.17 -0.16 5.56
C VAL A 159 11.32 0.41 4.43
N VAL A 160 10.73 -0.48 3.65
CA VAL A 160 9.61 -0.15 2.74
C VAL A 160 8.33 -0.74 3.31
N GLU A 161 7.26 0.03 3.34
CA GLU A 161 5.92 -0.46 3.69
C GLU A 161 5.10 -0.69 2.42
N ASP A 162 4.59 -1.91 2.21
CA ASP A 162 3.53 -2.16 1.23
C ASP A 162 2.17 -1.95 1.90
N CYS A 163 1.57 -0.82 1.58
CA CYS A 163 0.30 -0.35 2.13
C CYS A 163 -0.90 -0.59 1.19
N ALA A 164 -0.76 -1.45 0.17
CA ALA A 164 -1.79 -1.69 -0.83
C ALA A 164 -3.13 -2.20 -0.27
N GLN A 165 -3.15 -2.74 0.96
CA GLN A 165 -4.36 -3.30 1.59
C GLN A 165 -4.74 -2.61 2.91
N VAL A 166 -4.14 -1.48 3.27
CA VAL A 166 -4.27 -0.95 4.65
C VAL A 166 -4.45 0.56 4.73
N HIS A 167 -5.10 1.17 3.75
CA HIS A 167 -5.34 2.62 3.78
C HIS A 167 -6.01 3.05 5.09
N GLY A 168 -5.29 3.82 5.92
CA GLY A 168 -5.78 4.34 7.20
C GLY A 168 -5.73 3.37 8.38
N ALA A 169 -5.04 2.23 8.28
CA ALA A 169 -4.74 1.41 9.46
C ALA A 169 -3.75 2.13 10.38
N ILE A 170 -3.90 1.90 11.68
CA ILE A 170 -3.10 2.56 12.72
C ILE A 170 -2.40 1.50 13.56
N HIS A 171 -1.11 1.68 13.79
CA HIS A 171 -0.32 0.92 14.76
C HIS A 171 0.26 1.87 15.80
N ALA A 172 0.06 1.57 17.08
CA ALA A 172 0.56 2.38 18.20
C ALA A 172 0.30 3.90 18.05
N GLY A 173 -0.90 4.28 17.58
CA GLY A 173 -1.32 5.68 17.42
C GLY A 173 -0.86 6.36 16.13
N ARG A 174 -0.07 5.69 15.28
CA ARG A 174 0.48 6.22 14.03
C ARG A 174 -0.06 5.45 12.82
N LYS A 175 -0.44 6.14 11.76
CA LYS A 175 -0.89 5.50 10.51
C LYS A 175 0.25 4.71 9.88
N VAL A 176 -0.05 3.54 9.30
CA VAL A 176 0.89 2.82 8.44
C VAL A 176 1.17 3.60 7.17
N GLY A 177 2.31 3.33 6.54
CA GLY A 177 2.81 4.17 5.45
C GLY A 177 3.58 5.40 5.91
N THR A 178 3.81 5.51 7.24
CA THR A 178 4.65 6.57 7.84
C THR A 178 5.77 6.01 8.73
N TRP A 179 5.81 4.70 8.95
CA TRP A 179 6.77 4.04 9.85
C TRP A 179 8.12 3.76 9.20
N GLY A 180 8.10 3.40 7.92
CA GLY A 180 9.30 3.12 7.13
C GLY A 180 9.92 4.36 6.52
N ASP A 181 11.01 4.15 5.77
CA ASP A 181 11.67 5.21 4.99
C ASP A 181 10.82 5.65 3.80
N ALA A 182 10.04 4.73 3.23
CA ALA A 182 9.04 4.97 2.19
C ALA A 182 7.94 3.92 2.22
N ALA A 183 6.78 4.25 1.63
CA ALA A 183 5.67 3.33 1.52
C ALA A 183 5.01 3.40 0.14
N GLY A 184 4.56 2.24 -0.38
CA GLY A 184 3.81 2.12 -1.61
C GLY A 184 2.33 1.87 -1.34
N PHE A 185 1.46 2.59 -2.05
CA PHE A 185 0.01 2.46 -2.02
C PHE A 185 -0.51 2.06 -3.39
N SER A 186 -1.57 1.24 -3.40
CA SER A 186 -2.32 0.89 -4.60
C SER A 186 -3.73 1.45 -4.50
N PHE A 187 -4.19 2.12 -5.53
CA PHE A 187 -5.57 2.58 -5.66
C PHE A 187 -6.33 1.77 -6.72
N TYR A 188 -5.97 0.50 -6.93
CA TYR A 188 -6.73 -0.41 -7.76
C TYR A 188 -8.22 -0.40 -7.33
N PRO A 189 -9.20 -0.53 -8.25
CA PRO A 189 -10.61 -0.27 -7.95
C PRO A 189 -11.19 -0.96 -6.70
N THR A 190 -10.67 -2.14 -6.34
CA THR A 190 -11.14 -2.90 -5.17
C THR A 190 -10.50 -2.49 -3.85
N LYS A 191 -9.56 -1.56 -3.86
CA LYS A 191 -8.90 -1.06 -2.64
C LYS A 191 -9.82 -0.14 -1.85
N ASN A 192 -9.52 0.10 -0.56
CA ASN A 192 -10.32 0.97 0.31
C ASN A 192 -10.54 2.34 -0.33
N LEU A 193 -9.46 2.96 -0.81
CA LEU A 193 -9.50 4.08 -1.72
C LEU A 193 -9.16 3.55 -3.12
N GLY A 194 -10.16 3.36 -3.96
CA GLY A 194 -10.00 2.82 -5.32
C GLY A 194 -10.34 3.85 -6.39
N ALA A 195 -9.50 3.92 -7.41
CA ALA A 195 -9.74 4.64 -8.66
C ALA A 195 -10.71 3.86 -9.57
N LEU A 196 -11.00 4.37 -10.75
CA LEU A 196 -11.74 3.63 -11.80
C LEU A 196 -10.80 2.97 -12.83
N GLY A 197 -9.58 2.67 -12.41
CA GLY A 197 -8.53 2.03 -13.18
C GLY A 197 -7.31 1.82 -12.30
N ASP A 198 -6.13 1.66 -12.90
CA ASP A 198 -4.89 1.58 -12.17
C ASP A 198 -4.49 2.96 -11.62
N ALA A 199 -4.00 2.96 -10.40
CA ALA A 199 -3.46 4.13 -9.73
C ALA A 199 -2.62 3.69 -8.52
N GLY A 200 -1.64 4.50 -8.12
CA GLY A 200 -0.82 4.28 -6.94
C GLY A 200 -0.16 5.54 -6.44
N ALA A 201 0.44 5.46 -5.28
CA ALA A 201 1.26 6.54 -4.72
C ALA A 201 2.41 5.99 -3.87
N ILE A 202 3.42 6.83 -3.69
CA ILE A 202 4.52 6.62 -2.75
C ILE A 202 4.43 7.70 -1.69
N THR A 203 4.60 7.35 -0.40
CA THR A 203 4.78 8.33 0.66
C THR A 203 6.17 8.22 1.26
N THR A 204 6.74 9.34 1.66
CA THR A 204 8.02 9.43 2.36
C THR A 204 8.15 10.77 3.09
N ASP A 205 8.98 10.81 4.13
CA ASP A 205 9.36 12.05 4.81
C ASP A 205 10.72 12.60 4.29
N ASP A 206 11.40 11.86 3.41
CA ASP A 206 12.66 12.26 2.76
C ASP A 206 12.37 13.06 1.48
N GLU A 207 12.63 14.38 1.52
CA GLU A 207 12.42 15.28 0.39
C GLU A 207 13.36 14.99 -0.79
N SER A 208 14.57 14.50 -0.52
CA SER A 208 15.54 14.16 -1.57
C SER A 208 15.08 12.89 -2.31
N LEU A 209 14.61 11.89 -1.59
CA LEU A 209 13.98 10.71 -2.17
C LEU A 209 12.71 11.10 -2.97
N ALA A 210 11.88 11.98 -2.43
CA ALA A 210 10.66 12.44 -3.12
C ALA A 210 10.99 13.16 -4.44
N ALA A 211 12.01 14.00 -4.48
CA ALA A 211 12.46 14.67 -5.70
C ALA A 211 12.93 13.65 -6.76
N MET A 212 13.76 12.70 -6.36
CA MET A 212 14.23 11.63 -7.25
C MET A 212 13.06 10.77 -7.77
N LEU A 213 12.10 10.40 -6.94
CA LEU A 213 10.91 9.63 -7.33
C LEU A 213 10.05 10.39 -8.34
N ARG A 214 9.90 11.72 -8.20
CA ARG A 214 9.21 12.57 -9.18
C ARG A 214 9.92 12.57 -10.54
N ALA A 215 11.24 12.57 -10.57
CA ALA A 215 12.02 12.44 -11.81
C ALA A 215 11.85 11.03 -12.40
N LEU A 216 12.07 9.98 -11.60
CA LEU A 216 12.02 8.58 -12.05
C LEU A 216 10.68 8.18 -12.64
N ARG A 217 9.55 8.61 -12.06
CA ARG A 217 8.19 8.33 -12.59
C ARG A 217 7.93 8.94 -13.97
N ASN A 218 8.75 9.91 -14.37
CA ASN A 218 8.60 10.65 -15.63
C ASN A 218 9.90 10.61 -16.42
N TYR A 219 10.31 9.40 -16.83
CA TYR A 219 11.49 9.15 -17.67
C TYR A 219 12.85 9.60 -17.08
N GLY A 220 12.95 9.79 -15.77
CA GLY A 220 14.14 10.29 -15.10
C GLY A 220 14.40 11.79 -15.34
N SER A 221 13.36 12.52 -15.73
CA SER A 221 13.46 13.93 -16.14
C SER A 221 13.04 14.86 -14.99
N GLU A 222 13.98 15.69 -14.55
CA GLU A 222 13.66 16.83 -13.65
C GLU A 222 13.22 18.04 -14.44
N LYS A 223 13.77 18.23 -15.63
CA LYS A 223 13.46 19.32 -16.54
C LYS A 223 13.24 18.77 -17.93
N LYS A 224 12.26 19.32 -18.65
CA LYS A 224 11.91 18.88 -20.01
C LYS A 224 13.17 18.71 -20.88
N TYR A 225 13.31 17.51 -21.46
CA TYR A 225 14.46 17.06 -22.29
C TYR A 225 15.78 16.82 -21.54
N TYR A 226 15.82 16.89 -20.21
CA TYR A 226 16.99 16.55 -19.41
C TYR A 226 16.69 15.33 -18.54
N ASN A 227 17.09 14.16 -18.98
CA ASN A 227 16.90 12.90 -18.28
C ASN A 227 18.18 12.55 -17.52
N LEU A 228 18.15 12.76 -16.20
CA LEU A 228 19.32 12.53 -15.34
C LEU A 228 19.41 11.07 -14.88
N TYR A 229 18.29 10.36 -14.86
CA TYR A 229 18.19 9.00 -14.35
C TYR A 229 17.52 8.09 -15.38
N GLN A 230 17.77 6.79 -15.27
CA GLN A 230 17.05 5.79 -16.05
C GLN A 230 15.65 5.57 -15.46
N GLY A 231 14.74 6.49 -15.77
CA GLY A 231 13.36 6.46 -15.28
C GLY A 231 12.42 5.61 -16.12
N VAL A 232 11.14 5.65 -15.73
CA VAL A 232 10.05 4.95 -16.40
C VAL A 232 8.90 5.89 -16.70
N ASN A 233 7.92 5.44 -17.47
CA ASN A 233 6.62 6.11 -17.58
C ASN A 233 5.66 5.51 -16.55
N SER A 234 5.60 6.11 -15.36
CA SER A 234 4.73 5.69 -14.27
C SER A 234 4.09 6.90 -13.60
N ARG A 235 3.10 7.47 -14.26
CA ARG A 235 2.39 8.68 -13.81
C ARG A 235 0.98 8.34 -13.37
N LEU A 236 0.49 9.06 -12.40
CA LEU A 236 -0.92 9.02 -12.02
C LEU A 236 -1.70 9.98 -12.94
N ASP A 237 -2.76 9.47 -13.57
CA ASP A 237 -3.59 10.24 -14.50
C ASP A 237 -4.46 11.27 -13.77
N GLU A 238 -4.65 12.46 -14.35
CA GLU A 238 -5.49 13.53 -13.79
C GLU A 238 -6.93 13.06 -13.56
N VAL A 239 -7.50 12.30 -14.48
CA VAL A 239 -8.87 11.77 -14.33
C VAL A 239 -8.98 10.85 -13.13
N GLN A 240 -8.06 9.87 -12.99
CA GLN A 240 -8.09 8.96 -11.84
C GLN A 240 -7.87 9.73 -10.53
N THR A 241 -7.00 10.71 -10.56
CA THR A 241 -6.69 11.56 -9.41
C THR A 241 -7.89 12.40 -8.96
N ALA A 242 -8.59 13.03 -9.89
CA ALA A 242 -9.78 13.81 -9.59
C ALA A 242 -10.86 12.96 -8.91
N LEU A 243 -11.03 11.70 -9.35
CA LEU A 243 -11.97 10.76 -8.77
C LEU A 243 -11.53 10.28 -7.37
N LEU A 244 -10.23 10.05 -7.18
CA LEU A 244 -9.67 9.73 -5.86
C LEU A 244 -9.88 10.86 -4.84
N ARG A 245 -9.71 12.11 -5.27
CA ARG A 245 -9.95 13.31 -4.45
C ARG A 245 -11.41 13.43 -3.98
N VAL A 246 -12.37 13.03 -4.82
CA VAL A 246 -13.78 12.96 -4.41
C VAL A 246 -13.98 11.97 -3.26
N ARG A 247 -13.26 10.84 -3.27
CA ARG A 247 -13.45 9.75 -2.31
C ARG A 247 -12.61 9.87 -1.04
N LEU A 248 -11.46 10.52 -1.11
CA LEU A 248 -10.51 10.62 0.01
C LEU A 248 -11.14 11.18 1.30
N PRO A 249 -11.99 12.22 1.28
CA PRO A 249 -12.64 12.74 2.49
C PRO A 249 -13.53 11.74 3.22
N PHE A 250 -14.06 10.74 2.53
CA PHE A 250 -14.97 9.72 3.10
C PHE A 250 -14.25 8.44 3.56
N LEU A 251 -12.94 8.34 3.31
CA LEU A 251 -12.19 7.10 3.52
C LEU A 251 -12.19 6.64 4.99
N ASP A 252 -12.05 7.57 5.94
CA ASP A 252 -12.02 7.21 7.36
C ASP A 252 -13.39 6.72 7.85
N GLU A 253 -14.49 7.32 7.39
CA GLU A 253 -15.86 6.86 7.68
C GLU A 253 -16.14 5.49 7.06
N GLU A 254 -15.74 5.29 5.80
CA GLU A 254 -15.86 4.00 5.12
C GLU A 254 -15.04 2.90 5.80
N ASN A 255 -13.85 3.21 6.29
CA ASN A 255 -13.04 2.29 7.06
C ASN A 255 -13.69 1.92 8.40
N GLU A 256 -14.33 2.88 9.07
CA GLU A 256 -15.07 2.60 10.30
C GLU A 256 -16.28 1.70 10.04
N ALA A 257 -16.99 1.89 8.94
CA ALA A 257 -18.06 0.99 8.53
C ALA A 257 -17.55 -0.45 8.31
N ARG A 258 -16.40 -0.61 7.63
CA ARG A 258 -15.75 -1.92 7.43
C ARG A 258 -15.34 -2.56 8.75
N ARG A 259 -14.80 -1.78 9.70
CA ARG A 259 -14.43 -2.28 11.04
C ARG A 259 -15.64 -2.83 11.79
N ARG A 260 -16.78 -2.11 11.77
CA ARG A 260 -18.02 -2.61 12.41
C ARG A 260 -18.47 -3.94 11.83
N VAL A 261 -18.42 -4.11 10.51
CA VAL A 261 -18.75 -5.38 9.85
C VAL A 261 -17.76 -6.48 10.28
N THR A 262 -16.45 -6.18 10.27
CA THR A 262 -15.41 -7.12 10.69
C THR A 262 -15.61 -7.60 12.12
N LEU A 263 -15.87 -6.68 13.05
CA LEU A 263 -16.12 -7.02 14.46
C LEU A 263 -17.30 -7.95 14.61
N ARG A 264 -18.40 -7.68 13.89
CA ARG A 264 -19.58 -8.54 13.90
C ARG A 264 -19.27 -9.97 13.43
N TYR A 265 -18.46 -10.14 12.38
CA TYR A 265 -18.00 -11.48 11.96
C TYR A 265 -17.15 -12.17 13.03
N LEU A 266 -16.25 -11.45 13.68
CA LEU A 266 -15.40 -12.01 14.74
C LEU A 266 -16.20 -12.42 15.97
N GLU A 267 -17.30 -11.74 16.26
CA GLU A 267 -18.20 -12.03 17.39
C GLU A 267 -19.20 -13.15 17.08
N GLU A 268 -19.75 -13.20 15.87
CA GLU A 268 -20.86 -14.11 15.51
C GLU A 268 -20.39 -15.46 14.93
N ILE A 269 -19.16 -15.56 14.37
CA ILE A 269 -18.69 -16.82 13.80
C ILE A 269 -18.01 -17.68 14.87
N HIS A 270 -18.73 -18.72 15.33
CA HIS A 270 -18.25 -19.66 16.35
C HIS A 270 -17.94 -21.07 15.80
N ASN A 271 -17.86 -21.24 14.47
CA ASN A 271 -17.60 -22.53 13.88
C ASN A 271 -16.14 -22.98 14.15
N PRO A 272 -15.90 -24.10 14.85
CA PRO A 272 -14.55 -24.58 15.19
C PRO A 272 -13.72 -25.02 13.98
N ARG A 273 -14.36 -25.19 12.81
CA ARG A 273 -13.68 -25.51 11.55
C ARG A 273 -13.22 -24.25 10.79
N VAL A 274 -13.68 -23.08 11.21
CA VAL A 274 -13.38 -21.78 10.61
C VAL A 274 -12.50 -21.02 11.60
N TRP A 275 -11.29 -20.71 11.17
CA TRP A 275 -10.38 -19.87 11.95
C TRP A 275 -10.48 -18.44 11.45
N CYS A 276 -11.05 -17.57 12.26
CA CYS A 276 -11.04 -16.13 12.01
C CYS A 276 -9.77 -15.56 12.63
N CYS A 277 -9.11 -14.68 11.93
CA CYS A 277 -7.94 -13.98 12.44
C CYS A 277 -8.35 -13.09 13.62
N ARG A 278 -8.31 -13.63 14.87
CA ARG A 278 -8.90 -13.03 16.08
C ARG A 278 -7.96 -12.06 16.81
N LYS A 279 -6.67 -12.01 16.47
CA LYS A 279 -5.77 -11.08 17.14
C LYS A 279 -5.91 -9.67 16.55
N GLN A 280 -6.97 -8.96 16.94
CA GLN A 280 -6.83 -7.53 17.07
C GLN A 280 -5.75 -7.27 18.13
N THR A 281 -4.59 -6.80 17.72
CA THR A 281 -3.63 -6.30 18.70
C THR A 281 -4.31 -5.13 19.42
N ARG A 282 -4.32 -5.14 20.76
CA ARG A 282 -4.88 -4.04 21.58
C ARG A 282 -4.27 -2.66 21.24
N ARG A 283 -3.28 -2.59 20.36
CA ARG A 283 -2.51 -1.41 19.97
C ARG A 283 -2.76 -0.90 18.55
N GLY A 284 -3.61 -1.53 17.75
CA GLY A 284 -3.81 -1.11 16.36
C GLY A 284 -5.26 -1.07 15.91
N ARG A 285 -5.61 -0.11 15.04
CA ARG A 285 -6.89 -0.05 14.32
C ARG A 285 -6.71 -0.59 12.91
N MET A 286 -7.48 -1.61 12.55
CA MET A 286 -7.52 -2.15 11.19
C MET A 286 -8.22 -1.16 10.24
N SER A 287 -7.81 -1.13 8.98
CA SER A 287 -8.56 -0.42 7.93
C SER A 287 -9.80 -1.19 7.46
N GLY A 288 -9.97 -2.42 7.95
CA GLY A 288 -11.16 -3.23 7.67
C GLY A 288 -11.29 -3.73 6.24
N THR A 289 -10.17 -4.01 5.55
CA THR A 289 -10.22 -4.42 4.13
C THR A 289 -10.74 -5.83 3.92
N CYS A 290 -10.47 -6.76 4.85
CA CYS A 290 -10.95 -8.14 4.74
C CYS A 290 -10.96 -8.82 6.11
N SER A 291 -12.06 -9.53 6.41
CA SER A 291 -12.04 -10.60 7.41
C SER A 291 -11.77 -11.90 6.69
N TRP A 292 -10.59 -12.46 6.87
CA TRP A 292 -10.26 -13.76 6.30
C TRP A 292 -10.58 -14.85 7.31
N CYS A 293 -11.27 -15.88 6.84
CA CYS A 293 -11.49 -17.10 7.59
C CYS A 293 -10.70 -18.23 6.94
N VAL A 294 -9.84 -18.90 7.69
CA VAL A 294 -9.08 -20.06 7.25
C VAL A 294 -9.78 -21.32 7.76
N VAL A 295 -10.02 -22.28 6.88
CA VAL A 295 -10.55 -23.57 7.26
C VAL A 295 -9.41 -24.50 7.69
N ARG A 296 -9.56 -25.22 8.82
CA ARG A 296 -8.55 -26.02 9.51
C ARG A 296 -7.84 -27.12 8.67
N ARG A 297 -8.19 -27.32 7.39
CA ARG A 297 -7.61 -28.29 6.47
C ARG A 297 -6.87 -27.68 5.28
N GLY A 298 -6.25 -26.52 5.45
CA GLY A 298 -5.30 -25.98 4.45
C GLY A 298 -5.92 -25.39 3.19
N THR A 299 -7.24 -25.32 3.09
CA THR A 299 -7.90 -24.65 1.98
C THR A 299 -8.27 -23.24 2.43
N VAL A 300 -7.62 -22.24 1.88
CA VAL A 300 -8.03 -20.84 2.06
C VAL A 300 -9.43 -20.70 1.48
N CYS A 301 -10.41 -20.43 2.33
CA CYS A 301 -11.79 -20.26 1.88
C CYS A 301 -11.96 -18.87 1.26
N TRP A 302 -11.69 -18.75 -0.04
CA TRP A 302 -11.98 -17.60 -0.89
C TRP A 302 -13.49 -17.33 -1.05
N ARG A 303 -14.36 -18.13 -0.39
CA ARG A 303 -15.79 -18.22 -0.66
C ARG A 303 -16.71 -18.07 0.54
N ILE A 304 -16.37 -17.32 1.56
CA ILE A 304 -17.36 -17.00 2.62
C ILE A 304 -18.37 -15.95 2.14
N TRP A 305 -18.20 -15.42 0.94
CA TRP A 305 -19.08 -14.43 0.29
C TRP A 305 -19.88 -15.00 -0.90
N ARG A 306 -20.32 -16.23 -0.84
CA ARG A 306 -21.32 -16.75 -1.78
C ARG A 306 -22.67 -16.93 -1.12
#